data_f8e2d5c1a5a50a7b2c298d0b641c08ea
#
_entry.id   f8e2d5c1a5a50a7b2c298d0b641c08ea
#
_cell.length_a   1.000
_cell.length_b   1.000
_cell.length_c   1.000
_cell.angle_alpha   90.00
_cell.angle_beta   90.00
_cell.angle_gamma   90.00
#
_symmetry.space_group_name_H-M   'P 1'
#
loop_
_entity.id
_entity.type
_entity.pdbx_description
1 polymer ?
#
loop_
_entity_poly.entity_id
_entity_poly.type
_entity_poly.pdbx_seq_one_letter_code
_entity_poly.pdbx_strand_id
1 'polypeptide(L)'
;GVKPGLQVELLTYNSPRGYNPAGAALAVAIQGYLKKVGIVANVRQMEIGAYLSTVRSGKYTGLTVQGWSGDNGDPDNFLGELWGAKNIPVNNWSHYNNPEVETLLAKALTVSGEAGRTPIYHQVQKIIVDDAPWIFVNSTLQARAISKKVKGFVLNPTQMFFDMQNVSLEK
;
A
#
# COMPACT_ATOMS: atom_id res chain seq x y z
N GLY A 1 10.32 20.64 15.44
CA GLY A 1 8.95 20.66 14.90
C GLY A 1 8.91 21.27 13.50
N VAL A 2 7.83 21.04 12.78
CA VAL A 2 7.62 21.58 11.44
C VAL A 2 7.30 23.08 11.54
N LYS A 3 7.90 23.90 10.65
CA LYS A 3 7.63 25.34 10.61
C LYS A 3 6.13 25.56 10.26
N PRO A 4 5.37 26.33 11.05
CA PRO A 4 3.99 26.65 10.72
C PRO A 4 3.86 27.28 9.34
N GLY A 5 2.83 26.85 8.58
CA GLY A 5 2.59 27.32 7.20
C GLY A 5 3.40 26.56 6.13
N LEU A 6 4.07 25.46 6.48
CA LEU A 6 4.68 24.59 5.47
C LEU A 6 3.60 24.18 4.44
N GLN A 7 3.89 24.42 3.16
CA GLN A 7 3.04 23.99 2.07
C GLN A 7 3.56 22.70 1.44
N VAL A 8 2.68 21.75 1.22
CA VAL A 8 2.98 20.48 0.54
C VAL A 8 1.89 20.15 -0.48
N GLU A 9 2.24 19.55 -1.60
CA GLU A 9 1.26 18.93 -2.49
C GLU A 9 0.91 17.54 -1.94
N LEU A 10 -0.38 17.19 -1.93
CA LEU A 10 -0.89 15.86 -1.59
C LEU A 10 -1.57 15.26 -2.82
N LEU A 11 -0.87 14.35 -3.48
CA LEU A 11 -1.33 13.73 -4.71
C LEU A 11 -2.22 12.52 -4.42
N THR A 12 -3.35 12.44 -5.12
CA THR A 12 -4.28 11.31 -5.08
C THR A 12 -4.83 11.02 -6.47
N TYR A 13 -5.63 9.99 -6.60
CA TYR A 13 -6.22 9.53 -7.87
C TYR A 13 -7.76 9.59 -7.81
N ASN A 14 -8.38 9.65 -8.99
CA ASN A 14 -9.82 9.83 -9.16
C ASN A 14 -10.63 8.51 -9.27
N SER A 15 -9.95 7.36 -9.41
CA SER A 15 -10.61 6.05 -9.56
C SER A 15 -10.56 5.25 -8.27
N PRO A 16 -11.64 4.54 -7.88
CA PRO A 16 -11.62 3.61 -6.76
C PRO A 16 -10.56 2.51 -6.96
N ARG A 17 -9.86 2.16 -5.87
CA ARG A 17 -8.90 1.05 -5.83
C ARG A 17 -9.32 0.05 -4.75
N GLY A 18 -9.00 -1.23 -4.93
CA GLY A 18 -9.34 -2.26 -3.96
C GLY A 18 -8.80 -1.98 -2.55
N TYR A 19 -7.59 -1.44 -2.46
CA TYR A 19 -6.96 -1.03 -1.20
C TYR A 19 -7.42 0.35 -0.69
N ASN A 20 -8.06 1.17 -1.53
CA ASN A 20 -8.59 2.49 -1.16
C ASN A 20 -9.71 2.89 -2.12
N PRO A 21 -10.97 2.56 -1.81
CA PRO A 21 -12.11 2.89 -2.68
C PRO A 21 -12.47 4.37 -2.69
N ALA A 22 -11.96 5.17 -1.75
CA ALA A 22 -12.29 6.57 -1.56
C ALA A 22 -11.06 7.48 -1.46
N GLY A 23 -10.10 7.33 -2.36
CA GLY A 23 -8.81 8.03 -2.32
C GLY A 23 -8.88 9.55 -2.23
N ALA A 24 -9.82 10.17 -2.96
CA ALA A 24 -10.04 11.61 -2.90
C ALA A 24 -10.57 12.06 -1.52
N ALA A 25 -11.55 11.34 -0.96
CA ALA A 25 -12.08 11.66 0.36
C ALA A 25 -11.03 11.48 1.47
N LEU A 26 -10.21 10.43 1.37
CA LEU A 26 -9.09 10.22 2.28
C LEU A 26 -8.09 11.38 2.22
N ALA A 27 -7.72 11.84 1.02
CA ALA A 27 -6.80 12.96 0.85
C ALA A 27 -7.35 14.25 1.49
N VAL A 28 -8.65 14.54 1.33
CA VAL A 28 -9.31 15.69 1.98
C VAL A 28 -9.31 15.57 3.50
N ALA A 29 -9.55 14.36 4.03
CA ALA A 29 -9.47 14.14 5.47
C ALA A 29 -8.04 14.37 6.00
N ILE A 30 -7.03 13.84 5.32
CA ILE A 30 -5.60 14.06 5.64
C ILE A 30 -5.26 15.55 5.60
N GLN A 31 -5.69 16.28 4.56
CA GLN A 31 -5.53 17.74 4.47
C GLN A 31 -6.08 18.44 5.71
N GLY A 32 -7.28 18.04 6.17
CA GLY A 32 -7.90 18.59 7.36
C GLY A 32 -7.10 18.34 8.64
N TYR A 33 -6.51 17.15 8.78
CA TYR A 33 -5.64 16.81 9.93
C TYR A 33 -4.31 17.57 9.88
N LEU A 34 -3.67 17.65 8.71
CA LEU A 34 -2.41 18.39 8.52
C LEU A 34 -2.58 19.88 8.85
N LYS A 35 -3.72 20.46 8.46
CA LYS A 35 -4.04 21.87 8.80
C LYS A 35 -4.05 22.12 10.31
N LYS A 36 -4.50 21.17 11.12
CA LYS A 36 -4.53 21.31 12.59
C LYS A 36 -3.13 21.44 13.22
N VAL A 37 -2.11 20.95 12.54
CA VAL A 37 -0.71 21.02 12.96
C VAL A 37 0.10 22.05 12.17
N GLY A 38 -0.59 22.94 11.44
CA GLY A 38 0.03 24.06 10.73
C GLY A 38 0.63 23.72 9.36
N ILE A 39 0.32 22.54 8.79
CA ILE A 39 0.74 22.15 7.45
C ILE A 39 -0.39 22.40 6.46
N VAL A 40 -0.12 23.13 5.38
CA VAL A 40 -1.07 23.41 4.30
C VAL A 40 -0.87 22.39 3.18
N ALA A 41 -1.73 21.39 3.11
CA ALA A 41 -1.71 20.41 2.04
C ALA A 41 -2.60 20.85 0.87
N ASN A 42 -2.02 20.93 -0.33
CA ASN A 42 -2.73 21.22 -1.57
C ASN A 42 -3.09 19.88 -2.24
N VAL A 43 -4.35 19.47 -2.14
CA VAL A 43 -4.81 18.20 -2.72
C VAL A 43 -4.91 18.34 -4.24
N ARG A 44 -4.19 17.48 -4.95
CA ARG A 44 -4.25 17.36 -6.41
C ARG A 44 -4.70 15.95 -6.79
N GLN A 45 -5.83 15.88 -7.48
CA GLN A 45 -6.41 14.65 -7.98
C GLN A 45 -6.05 14.41 -9.43
N MET A 46 -5.62 13.20 -9.78
CA MET A 46 -5.22 12.84 -11.14
C MET A 46 -5.93 11.57 -11.60
N GLU A 47 -5.95 11.37 -12.93
CA GLU A 47 -6.23 10.08 -13.52
C GLU A 47 -5.15 9.08 -13.10
N ILE A 48 -5.49 7.79 -12.91
CA ILE A 48 -4.59 6.80 -12.33
C ILE A 48 -3.30 6.57 -13.14
N GLY A 49 -3.35 6.57 -14.46
CA GLY A 49 -2.17 6.40 -15.31
C GLY A 49 -1.21 7.58 -15.17
N ALA A 50 -1.74 8.80 -15.19
CA ALA A 50 -0.95 10.02 -14.98
C ALA A 50 -0.39 10.09 -13.54
N TYR A 51 -1.17 9.67 -12.55
CA TYR A 51 -0.74 9.56 -11.15
C TYR A 51 0.46 8.60 -11.05
N LEU A 52 0.34 7.37 -11.54
CA LEU A 52 1.40 6.37 -11.50
C LEU A 52 2.66 6.84 -12.25
N SER A 53 2.50 7.45 -13.41
CA SER A 53 3.62 8.03 -14.17
C SER A 53 4.36 9.10 -13.37
N THR A 54 3.60 9.97 -12.67
CA THR A 54 4.17 11.04 -11.85
C THR A 54 4.98 10.49 -10.68
N VAL A 55 4.40 9.58 -9.88
CA VAL A 55 5.06 9.06 -8.68
C VAL A 55 6.24 8.14 -9.01
N ARG A 56 6.14 7.37 -10.08
CA ARG A 56 7.23 6.49 -10.58
C ARG A 56 8.35 7.24 -11.29
N SER A 57 8.18 8.50 -11.57
CA SER A 57 9.24 9.32 -12.20
C SER A 57 10.48 9.49 -11.31
N GLY A 58 10.34 9.27 -10.00
CA GLY A 58 11.38 9.55 -9.00
C GLY A 58 11.63 11.04 -8.76
N LYS A 59 10.83 11.93 -9.38
CA LYS A 59 11.00 13.39 -9.29
C LYS A 59 9.95 14.07 -8.41
N TYR A 60 8.91 13.34 -8.03
CA TYR A 60 7.85 13.88 -7.20
C TYR A 60 8.31 13.96 -5.72
N THR A 61 8.15 15.10 -5.09
CA THR A 61 8.62 15.38 -3.72
C THR A 61 7.52 15.70 -2.72
N GLY A 62 6.25 15.60 -3.14
CA GLY A 62 5.09 15.82 -2.28
C GLY A 62 4.64 14.56 -1.54
N LEU A 63 3.50 14.67 -0.87
CA LEU A 63 2.81 13.53 -0.25
C LEU A 63 1.96 12.79 -1.29
N THR A 64 1.84 11.48 -1.17
CA THR A 64 1.00 10.66 -2.04
C THR A 64 0.08 9.75 -1.23
N VAL A 65 -1.14 9.53 -1.74
CA VAL A 65 -2.02 8.49 -1.22
C VAL A 65 -1.76 7.22 -1.99
N GLN A 66 -1.29 6.18 -1.32
CA GLN A 66 -0.93 4.91 -1.93
C GLN A 66 -1.50 3.72 -1.16
N GLY A 67 -1.53 2.55 -1.79
CA GLY A 67 -1.80 1.27 -1.18
C GLY A 67 -1.36 0.13 -2.08
N TRP A 68 -1.42 -1.08 -1.56
CA TRP A 68 -1.02 -2.28 -2.26
C TRP A 68 -2.04 -3.40 -2.04
N SER A 69 -2.27 -4.21 -3.06
CA SER A 69 -2.96 -5.50 -2.93
C SER A 69 -1.93 -6.58 -3.24
N GLY A 70 -1.72 -7.52 -2.32
CA GLY A 70 -0.73 -8.57 -2.54
C GLY A 70 -1.11 -9.50 -3.70
N ASP A 71 -0.12 -9.86 -4.53
CA ASP A 71 -0.36 -10.69 -5.70
C ASP A 71 -0.44 -12.19 -5.35
N ASN A 72 0.28 -12.63 -4.33
CA ASN A 72 0.47 -14.05 -4.00
C ASN A 72 0.28 -14.39 -2.51
N GLY A 73 -0.03 -13.40 -1.67
CA GLY A 73 -0.20 -13.58 -0.23
C GLY A 73 1.12 -13.72 0.56
N ASP A 74 2.28 -13.65 -0.09
CA ASP A 74 3.58 -13.66 0.59
C ASP A 74 3.91 -12.26 1.15
N PRO A 75 4.42 -12.17 2.40
CA PRO A 75 4.85 -10.88 2.98
C PRO A 75 5.89 -10.12 2.15
N ASP A 76 6.75 -10.81 1.40
CA ASP A 76 7.73 -10.17 0.52
C ASP A 76 7.09 -9.35 -0.58
N ASN A 77 5.91 -9.76 -1.07
CA ASN A 77 5.15 -9.00 -2.06
C ASN A 77 4.61 -7.66 -1.53
N PHE A 78 4.65 -7.45 -0.22
CA PHE A 78 4.40 -6.17 0.41
C PHE A 78 5.71 -5.49 0.81
N LEU A 79 6.51 -6.16 1.63
CA LEU A 79 7.68 -5.55 2.27
C LEU A 79 8.84 -5.36 1.30
N GLY A 80 9.14 -6.35 0.48
CA GLY A 80 10.17 -6.26 -0.55
C GLY A 80 9.80 -5.32 -1.69
N GLU A 81 8.51 -5.33 -2.12
CA GLU A 81 8.07 -4.48 -3.22
C GLU A 81 8.00 -2.99 -2.84
N LEU A 82 7.50 -2.66 -1.65
CA LEU A 82 7.21 -1.28 -1.29
C LEU A 82 8.38 -0.58 -0.59
N TRP A 83 9.28 -1.31 0.05
CA TRP A 83 10.39 -0.75 0.82
C TRP A 83 11.76 -1.31 0.47
N GLY A 84 11.85 -2.32 -0.40
CA GLY A 84 13.13 -2.77 -0.95
C GLY A 84 13.76 -1.73 -1.85
N ALA A 85 15.04 -1.42 -1.65
CA ALA A 85 15.76 -0.39 -2.40
C ALA A 85 15.83 -0.67 -3.91
N LYS A 86 15.85 -1.95 -4.31
CA LYS A 86 15.81 -2.38 -5.73
C LYS A 86 14.57 -1.89 -6.49
N ASN A 87 13.49 -1.57 -5.77
CA ASN A 87 12.22 -1.15 -6.34
C ASN A 87 12.04 0.37 -6.38
N ILE A 88 13.07 1.15 -6.03
CA ILE A 88 13.09 2.60 -6.21
C ILE A 88 13.27 2.93 -7.71
N PRO A 89 12.50 3.84 -8.30
CA PRO A 89 11.30 4.52 -7.78
C PRO A 89 9.99 3.82 -8.18
N VAL A 90 10.03 2.60 -8.70
CA VAL A 90 8.89 1.95 -9.40
C VAL A 90 7.74 1.63 -8.44
N ASN A 91 8.02 0.99 -7.30
CA ASN A 91 7.05 0.66 -6.27
C ASN A 91 7.43 1.26 -4.91
N ASN A 92 8.72 1.42 -4.63
CA ASN A 92 9.22 2.13 -3.45
C ASN A 92 9.29 3.64 -3.74
N TRP A 93 8.15 4.32 -3.69
CA TRP A 93 8.03 5.73 -4.03
C TRP A 93 8.53 6.67 -2.95
N SER A 94 8.65 6.18 -1.72
CA SER A 94 9.27 6.91 -0.61
C SER A 94 10.78 7.01 -0.73
N HIS A 95 11.39 6.28 -1.68
CA HIS A 95 12.84 6.12 -1.82
C HIS A 95 13.51 5.64 -0.52
N TYR A 96 12.75 4.91 0.29
CA TYR A 96 13.24 4.33 1.53
C TYR A 96 14.38 3.35 1.24
N ASN A 97 15.47 3.50 1.97
CA ASN A 97 16.63 2.65 1.83
C ASN A 97 17.30 2.50 3.19
N ASN A 98 17.06 1.38 3.86
CA ASN A 98 17.65 1.03 5.14
C ASN A 98 18.44 -0.27 4.99
N PRO A 99 19.77 -0.28 5.17
CA PRO A 99 20.61 -1.47 4.97
C PRO A 99 20.25 -2.66 5.87
N GLU A 100 19.71 -2.41 7.07
CA GLU A 100 19.25 -3.47 7.96
C GLU A 100 17.99 -4.13 7.38
N VAL A 101 17.04 -3.34 6.86
CA VAL A 101 15.84 -3.85 6.19
C VAL A 101 16.22 -4.67 4.95
N GLU A 102 17.15 -4.19 4.12
CA GLU A 102 17.65 -4.93 2.95
C GLU A 102 18.23 -6.29 3.35
N THR A 103 19.04 -6.31 4.42
CA THR A 103 19.64 -7.56 4.94
C THR A 103 18.58 -8.54 5.42
N LEU A 104 17.58 -8.05 6.15
CA LEU A 104 16.49 -8.88 6.67
C LEU A 104 15.59 -9.41 5.54
N LEU A 105 15.24 -8.58 4.56
CA LEU A 105 14.46 -9.00 3.38
C LEU A 105 15.21 -10.10 2.61
N ALA A 106 16.50 -9.90 2.32
CA ALA A 106 17.32 -10.92 1.67
C ALA A 106 17.38 -12.22 2.47
N LYS A 107 17.54 -12.14 3.80
CA LYS A 107 17.51 -13.30 4.68
C LYS A 107 16.16 -14.02 4.63
N ALA A 108 15.04 -13.30 4.64
CA ALA A 108 13.70 -13.90 4.61
C ALA A 108 13.46 -14.75 3.36
N LEU A 109 14.09 -14.40 2.24
CA LEU A 109 14.00 -15.16 0.99
C LEU A 109 14.80 -16.46 1.00
N THR A 110 15.78 -16.60 1.90
CA THR A 110 16.62 -17.81 2.00
C THR A 110 16.13 -18.80 3.07
N VAL A 111 15.17 -18.38 3.91
CA VAL A 111 14.62 -19.22 4.99
C VAL A 111 13.34 -19.88 4.51
N SER A 112 13.24 -21.20 4.72
CA SER A 112 12.06 -21.97 4.36
C SER A 112 11.03 -22.00 5.50
N GLY A 113 9.76 -22.02 5.11
CA GLY A 113 8.62 -22.20 6.02
C GLY A 113 8.23 -20.94 6.79
N GLU A 114 6.95 -20.87 7.13
CA GLU A 114 6.34 -19.71 7.79
C GLU A 114 6.99 -19.41 9.16
N ALA A 115 7.19 -20.44 9.98
CA ALA A 115 7.74 -20.28 11.33
C ALA A 115 9.15 -19.64 11.34
N GLY A 116 9.96 -19.90 10.31
CA GLY A 116 11.29 -19.29 10.18
C GLY A 116 11.26 -17.87 9.64
N ARG A 117 10.34 -17.58 8.72
CA ARG A 117 10.23 -16.28 8.04
C ARG A 117 9.48 -15.22 8.87
N THR A 118 8.44 -15.62 9.60
CA THR A 118 7.59 -14.71 10.37
C THR A 118 8.37 -13.77 11.31
N PRO A 119 9.32 -14.26 12.15
CA PRO A 119 10.08 -13.36 13.02
C PRO A 119 10.90 -12.32 12.27
N ILE A 120 11.42 -12.68 11.08
CA ILE A 120 12.20 -11.76 10.24
C ILE A 120 11.30 -10.64 9.72
N TYR A 121 10.14 -10.98 9.17
CA TYR A 121 9.20 -9.97 8.67
C TYR A 121 8.62 -9.09 9.78
N HIS A 122 8.41 -9.62 10.99
CA HIS A 122 8.03 -8.79 12.14
C HIS A 122 9.10 -7.75 12.48
N GLN A 123 10.38 -8.14 12.43
CA GLN A 123 11.48 -7.20 12.64
C GLN A 123 11.53 -6.14 11.54
N VAL A 124 11.39 -6.53 10.27
CA VAL A 124 11.31 -5.60 9.13
C VAL A 124 10.17 -4.60 9.32
N GLN A 125 8.96 -5.08 9.65
CA GLN A 125 7.81 -4.21 9.90
C GLN A 125 8.06 -3.20 11.03
N LYS A 126 8.67 -3.67 12.13
CA LYS A 126 9.00 -2.79 13.26
C LYS A 126 9.93 -1.67 12.84
N ILE A 127 11.00 -1.96 12.12
CA ILE A 127 11.97 -0.96 11.65
C ILE A 127 11.29 0.04 10.71
N ILE A 128 10.50 -0.43 9.74
CA ILE A 128 9.80 0.44 8.80
C ILE A 128 8.81 1.36 9.52
N VAL A 129 8.09 0.86 10.52
CA VAL A 129 7.16 1.68 11.31
C VAL A 129 7.91 2.73 12.14
N ASP A 130 9.03 2.36 12.74
CA ASP A 130 9.86 3.27 13.55
C ASP A 130 10.52 4.36 12.67
N ASP A 131 10.97 4.01 11.46
CA ASP A 131 11.56 4.96 10.49
C ASP A 131 10.49 5.85 9.82
N ALA A 132 9.23 5.44 9.84
CA ALA A 132 8.07 6.18 9.35
C ALA A 132 8.18 6.74 7.91
N PRO A 133 8.63 5.96 6.90
CA PRO A 133 8.60 6.42 5.51
C PRO A 133 7.19 6.64 4.97
N TRP A 134 6.20 5.99 5.59
CA TRP A 134 4.78 6.11 5.31
C TRP A 134 3.97 6.37 6.57
N ILE A 135 2.79 6.99 6.39
CA ILE A 135 1.74 7.03 7.38
C ILE A 135 0.79 5.87 7.09
N PHE A 136 0.81 4.84 7.94
CA PHE A 136 -0.06 3.66 7.79
C PHE A 136 -1.48 4.01 8.25
N VAL A 137 -2.44 4.00 7.31
CA VAL A 137 -3.79 4.52 7.55
C VAL A 137 -4.79 3.40 7.84
N ASN A 138 -4.90 2.42 6.93
CA ASN A 138 -5.91 1.36 7.04
C ASN A 138 -5.56 0.09 6.26
N SER A 139 -6.23 -0.99 6.62
CA SER A 139 -6.39 -2.19 5.81
C SER A 139 -7.87 -2.33 5.45
N THR A 140 -8.17 -2.52 4.17
CA THR A 140 -9.54 -2.53 3.67
C THR A 140 -10.21 -3.89 3.90
N LEU A 141 -11.41 -3.90 4.47
CA LEU A 141 -12.26 -5.07 4.48
C LEU A 141 -12.84 -5.32 3.09
N GLN A 142 -12.81 -6.56 2.67
CA GLN A 142 -13.34 -6.97 1.39
C GLN A 142 -14.69 -7.66 1.56
N ALA A 143 -15.68 -7.22 0.79
CA ALA A 143 -16.99 -7.82 0.75
C ALA A 143 -17.43 -8.04 -0.70
N ARG A 144 -18.13 -9.13 -0.94
CA ARG A 144 -18.77 -9.43 -2.24
C ARG A 144 -20.18 -9.90 -1.99
N ALA A 145 -21.14 -9.29 -2.67
CA ALA A 145 -22.49 -9.78 -2.73
C ALA A 145 -22.56 -10.83 -3.85
N ILE A 146 -23.02 -12.03 -3.50
CA ILE A 146 -23.21 -13.12 -4.46
C ILE A 146 -24.63 -13.64 -4.37
N SER A 147 -25.16 -14.19 -5.47
CA SER A 147 -26.45 -14.87 -5.47
C SER A 147 -26.41 -16.11 -4.57
N LYS A 148 -27.51 -16.42 -3.88
CA LYS A 148 -27.66 -17.67 -3.11
C LYS A 148 -27.51 -18.93 -3.97
N LYS A 149 -27.72 -18.82 -5.27
CA LYS A 149 -27.52 -19.90 -6.25
C LYS A 149 -26.05 -20.22 -6.52
N VAL A 150 -25.13 -19.30 -6.20
CA VAL A 150 -23.68 -19.55 -6.33
C VAL A 150 -23.20 -20.34 -5.14
N LYS A 151 -22.64 -21.51 -5.41
CA LYS A 151 -22.05 -22.42 -4.40
C LYS A 151 -20.54 -22.51 -4.60
N GLY A 152 -19.81 -22.78 -3.52
CA GLY A 152 -18.38 -23.02 -3.54
C GLY A 152 -17.49 -21.78 -3.77
N PHE A 153 -18.08 -20.57 -3.87
CA PHE A 153 -17.29 -19.36 -4.00
C PHE A 153 -16.61 -19.00 -2.67
N VAL A 154 -15.30 -18.84 -2.71
CA VAL A 154 -14.47 -18.37 -1.58
C VAL A 154 -13.79 -17.07 -1.98
N LEU A 155 -13.92 -16.05 -1.15
CA LEU A 155 -13.25 -14.76 -1.38
C LEU A 155 -11.77 -14.89 -1.03
N ASN A 156 -10.89 -14.71 -2.04
CA ASN A 156 -9.46 -14.69 -1.80
C ASN A 156 -9.05 -13.40 -1.07
N PRO A 157 -8.29 -13.47 0.03
CA PRO A 157 -7.86 -12.30 0.79
C PRO A 157 -7.05 -11.28 -0.05
N THR A 158 -6.28 -11.74 -1.05
CA THR A 158 -5.52 -10.84 -1.93
C THR A 158 -6.38 -10.14 -2.97
N GLN A 159 -7.58 -10.66 -3.26
CA GLN A 159 -8.53 -10.18 -4.28
C GLN A 159 -8.02 -10.24 -5.74
N MET A 160 -6.80 -10.63 -5.95
CA MET A 160 -6.19 -10.68 -7.29
C MET A 160 -6.66 -11.90 -8.09
N PHE A 161 -7.00 -12.99 -7.39
CA PHE A 161 -7.43 -14.23 -8.02
C PHE A 161 -8.76 -14.70 -7.45
N PHE A 162 -9.63 -15.16 -8.34
CA PHE A 162 -10.85 -15.87 -7.98
C PHE A 162 -10.65 -17.35 -8.31
N ASP A 163 -10.59 -18.19 -7.29
CA ASP A 163 -10.62 -19.64 -7.50
C ASP A 163 -12.05 -20.05 -7.87
N MET A 164 -12.25 -20.38 -9.14
CA MET A 164 -13.56 -20.78 -9.69
C MET A 164 -13.69 -22.27 -9.85
N GLN A 165 -12.69 -23.09 -9.46
CA GLN A 165 -12.69 -24.55 -9.68
C GLN A 165 -13.86 -25.23 -8.99
N ASN A 166 -14.25 -24.76 -7.81
CA ASN A 166 -15.31 -25.32 -7.00
C ASN A 166 -16.62 -24.54 -7.08
N VAL A 167 -16.71 -23.54 -7.98
CA VAL A 167 -17.90 -22.71 -8.10
C VAL A 167 -18.92 -23.35 -9.02
N SER A 168 -20.17 -23.42 -8.56
CA SER A 168 -21.30 -23.93 -9.33
C SER A 168 -22.54 -23.06 -9.16
N LEU A 169 -23.49 -23.20 -10.08
CA LEU A 169 -24.80 -22.56 -10.01
C LEU A 169 -25.88 -23.63 -9.75
N GLU A 170 -26.64 -23.47 -8.69
CA GLU A 170 -27.90 -24.22 -8.51
C GLU A 170 -28.96 -23.73 -9.50
N LYS A 171 -29.63 -24.65 -10.13
CA LYS A 171 -30.75 -24.37 -11.06
C LYS A 171 -31.95 -23.78 -10.35
#